data_781b3e9f158a750efa2f459182c2ef8a
#
_entry.id   781b3e9f158a750efa2f459182c2ef8a
#
_cell.length_a   1.000
_cell.length_b   1.000
_cell.length_c   1.000
_cell.angle_alpha   90.00
_cell.angle_beta   90.00
_cell.angle_gamma   90.00
#
_symmetry.space_group_name_H-M   'P 1'
#
loop_
_entity.id
_entity.type
_entity.pdbx_description
1 polymer ?
#
loop_
_entity_poly.entity_id
_entity_poly.type
_entity_poly.pdbx_seq_one_letter_code
_entity_poly.pdbx_strand_id
1 'polypeptide(L)'
;GHPEDCSTCPKYGNCELQTLIQYVGATNARMRCRTKGFKQDERNPLLVHDMNRCVLCGRCVRACNDLRGVKVLQYQKKDMETYVGTLHNKLLIDADCRFCTACAEVCPTGTIRDKVQLLSAGAKKEDVYVPCKAACPAHTDVPRYIRYVKEGKFDEAAAVVREKVPFPKALGYICSHVCEMNCKRNEVNEQPM
;
A
#
# COMPACT_ATOMS: atom_id res chain seq x y z
N GLY A 1 -3.84 -21.39 -3.05
CA GLY A 1 -5.13 -21.30 -2.39
C GLY A 1 -5.28 -20.04 -1.59
N HIS A 2 -6.49 -19.63 -1.42
CA HIS A 2 -6.90 -18.56 -0.52
C HIS A 2 -7.79 -19.18 0.56
N PRO A 3 -7.65 -18.84 1.85
CA PRO A 3 -8.53 -19.37 2.90
C PRO A 3 -10.00 -19.06 2.60
N GLU A 4 -10.89 -19.99 2.96
CA GLU A 4 -12.33 -19.87 2.74
C GLU A 4 -13.08 -19.38 4.01
N ASP A 5 -12.35 -18.72 4.92
CA ASP A 5 -12.83 -18.20 6.20
C ASP A 5 -13.36 -16.76 6.09
N CYS A 6 -14.08 -16.45 5.02
CA CYS A 6 -14.51 -15.07 4.71
C CYS A 6 -15.28 -14.40 5.85
N SER A 7 -16.14 -15.13 6.56
CA SER A 7 -16.95 -14.57 7.65
C SER A 7 -16.14 -14.07 8.85
N THR A 8 -14.95 -14.63 9.06
CA THR A 8 -14.03 -14.23 10.14
C THR A 8 -12.84 -13.40 9.62
N CYS A 9 -12.80 -13.17 8.32
CA CYS A 9 -11.70 -12.44 7.69
C CYS A 9 -11.73 -10.95 8.04
N PRO A 10 -10.61 -10.35 8.48
CA PRO A 10 -10.55 -8.92 8.75
C PRO A 10 -10.85 -8.02 7.53
N LYS A 11 -10.89 -8.59 6.33
CA LYS A 11 -11.21 -7.90 5.07
C LYS A 11 -12.67 -8.09 4.64
N TYR A 12 -13.49 -8.74 5.46
CA TYR A 12 -14.90 -8.98 5.17
C TYR A 12 -15.64 -7.66 4.86
N GLY A 13 -16.50 -7.69 3.86
CA GLY A 13 -17.25 -6.50 3.41
C GLY A 13 -16.45 -5.48 2.58
N ASN A 14 -15.11 -5.60 2.52
CA ASN A 14 -14.25 -4.71 1.72
C ASN A 14 -13.15 -5.50 0.98
N CYS A 15 -13.53 -6.66 0.44
CA CYS A 15 -12.64 -7.56 -0.26
C CYS A 15 -13.01 -7.62 -1.74
N GLU A 16 -12.12 -7.14 -2.61
CA GLU A 16 -12.33 -7.16 -4.06
C GLU A 16 -12.49 -8.58 -4.60
N LEU A 17 -11.80 -9.57 -4.00
CA LEU A 17 -11.96 -10.97 -4.38
C LEU A 17 -13.39 -11.47 -4.14
N GLN A 18 -14.01 -11.13 -3.01
CA GLN A 18 -15.40 -11.48 -2.74
C GLN A 18 -16.35 -10.83 -3.75
N THR A 19 -16.15 -9.55 -4.05
CA THR A 19 -16.94 -8.82 -5.04
C THR A 19 -16.83 -9.48 -6.42
N LEU A 20 -15.63 -9.86 -6.83
CA LEU A 20 -15.43 -10.54 -8.11
C LEU A 20 -16.07 -11.93 -8.15
N ILE A 21 -15.92 -12.72 -7.08
CA ILE A 21 -16.55 -14.06 -6.96
C ILE A 21 -18.09 -13.93 -7.10
N GLN A 22 -18.66 -12.95 -6.43
CA GLN A 22 -20.09 -12.69 -6.50
C GLN A 22 -20.52 -12.25 -7.90
N TYR A 23 -19.77 -11.34 -8.52
CA TYR A 23 -20.05 -10.84 -9.87
C TYR A 23 -20.00 -11.93 -10.95
N VAL A 24 -19.03 -12.86 -10.86
CA VAL A 24 -18.89 -13.98 -11.82
C VAL A 24 -19.82 -15.15 -11.49
N GLY A 25 -20.53 -15.10 -10.36
CA GLY A 25 -21.40 -16.21 -9.91
C GLY A 25 -20.65 -17.51 -9.61
N ALA A 26 -19.39 -17.43 -9.17
CA ALA A 26 -18.59 -18.59 -8.86
C ALA A 26 -19.05 -19.23 -7.53
N THR A 27 -19.76 -20.34 -7.62
CA THR A 27 -20.36 -21.02 -6.44
C THR A 27 -19.50 -22.16 -5.88
N ASN A 28 -18.63 -22.76 -6.70
CA ASN A 28 -17.80 -23.90 -6.29
C ASN A 28 -16.37 -23.77 -6.82
N ALA A 29 -15.40 -23.94 -5.93
CA ALA A 29 -14.02 -24.09 -6.32
C ALA A 29 -13.76 -25.50 -6.85
N ARG A 30 -13.22 -25.62 -8.08
CA ARG A 30 -12.81 -26.92 -8.66
C ARG A 30 -11.65 -27.54 -7.92
N MET A 31 -10.86 -26.73 -7.24
CA MET A 31 -9.68 -27.17 -6.49
C MET A 31 -9.89 -26.90 -5.01
N ARG A 32 -9.49 -27.87 -4.19
CA ARG A 32 -9.48 -27.68 -2.74
C ARG A 32 -8.51 -26.56 -2.36
N CYS A 33 -8.94 -25.69 -1.47
CA CYS A 33 -8.07 -24.68 -0.87
C CYS A 33 -6.94 -25.37 -0.11
N ARG A 34 -5.69 -25.02 -0.45
CA ARG A 34 -4.50 -25.42 0.30
C ARG A 34 -3.99 -24.21 1.06
N THR A 35 -3.97 -24.30 2.36
CA THR A 35 -3.34 -23.28 3.20
C THR A 35 -1.81 -23.30 2.98
N LYS A 36 -1.21 -22.16 2.73
CA LYS A 36 0.22 -22.03 2.44
C LYS A 36 1.10 -22.21 3.68
N GLY A 37 0.55 -22.14 4.89
CA GLY A 37 1.27 -22.35 6.15
C GLY A 37 2.21 -21.22 6.55
N PHE A 38 2.05 -20.02 6.00
CA PHE A 38 2.83 -18.86 6.43
C PHE A 38 2.34 -18.34 7.78
N LYS A 39 3.28 -17.95 8.65
CA LYS A 39 2.96 -17.18 9.84
C LYS A 39 2.59 -15.76 9.43
N GLN A 40 1.57 -15.20 10.10
CA GLN A 40 1.23 -13.79 9.95
C GLN A 40 2.39 -12.94 10.48
N ASP A 41 2.85 -11.97 9.68
CA ASP A 41 3.95 -11.09 10.06
C ASP A 41 3.38 -9.76 10.58
N GLU A 42 3.57 -9.53 11.87
CA GLU A 42 3.13 -8.34 12.61
C GLU A 42 4.30 -7.47 13.09
N ARG A 43 5.52 -7.77 12.68
CA ARG A 43 6.72 -7.02 13.09
C ARG A 43 6.70 -5.57 12.62
N ASN A 44 5.92 -5.26 11.61
CA ASN A 44 5.77 -3.90 11.11
C ASN A 44 4.89 -3.06 12.05
N PRO A 45 5.24 -1.81 12.35
CA PRO A 45 4.44 -0.96 13.24
C PRO A 45 3.05 -0.64 12.70
N LEU A 46 2.89 -0.44 11.38
CA LEU A 46 1.63 0.01 10.77
C LEU A 46 0.87 -1.10 10.05
N LEU A 47 1.56 -2.12 9.56
CA LEU A 47 0.99 -3.09 8.64
C LEU A 47 1.09 -4.52 9.17
N VAL A 48 0.12 -5.32 8.80
CA VAL A 48 0.12 -6.77 8.97
C VAL A 48 0.27 -7.42 7.61
N HIS A 49 1.15 -8.41 7.50
CA HIS A 49 1.33 -9.25 6.32
C HIS A 49 0.84 -10.67 6.59
N ASP A 50 -0.24 -11.08 5.92
CA ASP A 50 -0.76 -12.44 5.95
C ASP A 50 -0.66 -13.07 4.56
N MET A 51 0.45 -13.75 4.30
CA MET A 51 0.73 -14.36 3.00
C MET A 51 -0.21 -15.52 2.66
N ASN A 52 -0.92 -16.10 3.62
CA ASN A 52 -1.93 -17.12 3.35
C ASN A 52 -3.07 -16.57 2.48
N ARG A 53 -3.35 -15.28 2.60
CA ARG A 53 -4.40 -14.56 1.86
C ARG A 53 -3.92 -13.98 0.53
N CYS A 54 -2.65 -14.19 0.17
CA CYS A 54 -2.08 -13.64 -1.04
C CYS A 54 -2.51 -14.41 -2.29
N VAL A 55 -3.11 -13.72 -3.25
CA VAL A 55 -3.46 -14.27 -4.58
C VAL A 55 -2.39 -14.01 -5.63
N LEU A 56 -1.21 -13.53 -5.23
CA LEU A 56 -0.06 -13.24 -6.10
C LEU A 56 -0.35 -12.30 -7.27
N CYS A 57 -1.30 -11.38 -7.13
CA CYS A 57 -1.69 -10.43 -8.19
C CYS A 57 -0.60 -9.39 -8.52
N GLY A 58 0.40 -9.21 -7.66
CA GLY A 58 1.52 -8.28 -7.86
C GLY A 58 1.20 -6.80 -7.74
N ARG A 59 -0.03 -6.40 -7.44
CA ARG A 59 -0.41 -4.97 -7.33
C ARG A 59 0.47 -4.22 -6.33
N CYS A 60 0.72 -4.79 -5.14
CA CYS A 60 1.56 -4.18 -4.11
C CYS A 60 3.02 -4.04 -4.55
N VAL A 61 3.54 -5.01 -5.30
CA VAL A 61 4.89 -4.95 -5.87
C VAL A 61 4.99 -3.81 -6.88
N ARG A 62 4.05 -3.75 -7.85
CA ARG A 62 4.02 -2.66 -8.83
C ARG A 62 3.80 -1.30 -8.18
N ALA A 63 2.88 -1.19 -7.22
CA ALA A 63 2.68 0.06 -6.51
C ALA A 63 3.94 0.53 -5.78
N CYS A 64 4.67 -0.39 -5.13
CA CYS A 64 5.92 -0.08 -4.46
C CYS A 64 7.03 0.32 -5.44
N ASN A 65 7.15 -0.41 -6.56
CA ASN A 65 8.26 -0.25 -7.50
C ASN A 65 8.01 0.87 -8.51
N ASP A 66 6.84 0.83 -9.18
CA ASP A 66 6.57 1.67 -10.34
C ASP A 66 5.91 3.01 -9.95
N LEU A 67 4.95 2.97 -9.02
CA LEU A 67 4.24 4.18 -8.60
C LEU A 67 5.01 4.96 -7.52
N ARG A 68 5.60 4.27 -6.55
CA ARG A 68 6.27 4.92 -5.41
C ARG A 68 7.79 4.93 -5.51
N GLY A 69 8.39 4.11 -6.38
CA GLY A 69 9.83 4.02 -6.64
C GLY A 69 10.67 3.57 -5.44
N VAL A 70 10.03 2.95 -4.43
CA VAL A 70 10.70 2.52 -3.18
C VAL A 70 11.40 1.17 -3.38
N LYS A 71 10.82 0.27 -4.18
CA LYS A 71 11.39 -1.02 -4.58
C LYS A 71 11.70 -1.98 -3.42
N VAL A 72 10.92 -1.91 -2.35
CA VAL A 72 11.10 -2.73 -1.16
C VAL A 72 10.38 -4.07 -1.28
N LEU A 73 9.19 -4.08 -1.89
CA LEU A 73 8.40 -5.29 -2.07
C LEU A 73 8.74 -5.98 -3.39
N GLN A 74 8.98 -7.30 -3.30
CA GLN A 74 9.27 -8.14 -4.45
C GLN A 74 8.77 -9.56 -4.24
N TYR A 75 8.73 -10.34 -5.32
CA TYR A 75 8.46 -11.77 -5.20
C TYR A 75 9.66 -12.49 -4.61
N GLN A 76 9.41 -13.31 -3.61
CA GLN A 76 10.36 -14.19 -2.95
C GLN A 76 9.92 -15.63 -3.10
N LYS A 77 10.86 -16.54 -2.98
CA LYS A 77 10.60 -18.00 -2.93
C LYS A 77 11.03 -18.53 -1.57
N LYS A 78 10.20 -19.36 -1.00
CA LYS A 78 10.52 -20.17 0.16
C LYS A 78 10.06 -21.59 -0.16
N ASP A 79 11.01 -22.50 -0.26
CA ASP A 79 10.76 -23.86 -0.72
C ASP A 79 10.04 -23.87 -2.09
N MET A 80 8.87 -24.46 -2.19
CA MET A 80 8.03 -24.48 -3.39
C MET A 80 6.99 -23.36 -3.46
N GLU A 81 6.93 -22.48 -2.42
CA GLU A 81 5.93 -21.44 -2.34
C GLU A 81 6.51 -20.07 -2.73
N THR A 82 5.75 -19.34 -3.54
CA THR A 82 6.04 -17.94 -3.86
C THR A 82 5.27 -17.02 -2.92
N TYR A 83 5.93 -15.99 -2.43
CA TYR A 83 5.30 -14.97 -1.59
C TYR A 83 5.81 -13.56 -1.94
N VAL A 84 5.14 -12.54 -1.44
CA VAL A 84 5.58 -11.15 -1.56
C VAL A 84 6.19 -10.71 -0.23
N GLY A 85 7.38 -10.16 -0.29
CA GLY A 85 8.09 -9.70 0.90
C GLY A 85 9.28 -8.81 0.56
N THR A 86 10.06 -8.49 1.56
CA THR A 86 11.33 -7.77 1.42
C THR A 86 12.46 -8.74 1.08
N LEU A 87 13.52 -8.22 0.49
CA LEU A 87 14.73 -9.01 0.22
C LEU A 87 15.30 -9.55 1.54
N HIS A 88 15.60 -10.86 1.56
CA HIS A 88 16.09 -11.57 2.76
C HIS A 88 15.17 -11.47 3.99
N ASN A 89 13.87 -11.24 3.78
CA ASN A 89 12.88 -11.12 4.86
C ASN A 89 13.25 -10.06 5.95
N LYS A 90 13.93 -8.99 5.52
CA LYS A 90 14.25 -7.84 6.39
C LYS A 90 12.98 -7.17 6.89
N LEU A 91 13.07 -6.49 8.03
CA LEU A 91 12.01 -5.60 8.47
C LEU A 91 11.79 -4.48 7.44
N LEU A 92 10.58 -3.97 7.32
CA LEU A 92 10.29 -2.90 6.37
C LEU A 92 11.13 -1.64 6.65
N ILE A 93 11.42 -1.36 7.92
CA ILE A 93 12.26 -0.23 8.32
C ILE A 93 13.71 -0.41 7.84
N ASP A 94 14.26 -1.62 7.98
CA ASP A 94 15.63 -1.97 7.57
C ASP A 94 15.78 -2.09 6.04
N ALA A 95 14.65 -2.18 5.34
CA ALA A 95 14.57 -2.25 3.88
C ALA A 95 14.28 -0.88 3.24
N ASP A 96 14.48 0.23 3.94
CA ASP A 96 14.19 1.60 3.48
C ASP A 96 12.73 1.84 3.06
N CYS A 97 11.78 1.15 3.67
CA CYS A 97 10.36 1.41 3.44
C CYS A 97 10.00 2.82 3.90
N ARG A 98 9.26 3.54 3.07
CA ARG A 98 8.78 4.90 3.38
C ARG A 98 7.46 4.92 4.13
N PHE A 99 6.88 3.76 4.44
CA PHE A 99 5.59 3.62 5.14
C PHE A 99 4.44 4.41 4.48
N CYS A 100 4.49 4.58 3.16
CA CYS A 100 3.45 5.28 2.40
C CYS A 100 2.12 4.53 2.33
N THR A 101 2.05 3.29 2.82
CA THR A 101 0.88 2.38 2.91
C THR A 101 0.17 2.07 1.58
N ALA A 102 0.69 2.52 0.44
CA ALA A 102 0.11 2.25 -0.88
C ALA A 102 -0.05 0.74 -1.19
N CYS A 103 0.81 -0.11 -0.63
CA CYS A 103 0.69 -1.56 -0.77
C CYS A 103 -0.57 -2.12 -0.08
N ALA A 104 -1.00 -1.54 1.02
CA ALA A 104 -2.26 -1.90 1.69
C ALA A 104 -3.48 -1.38 0.91
N GLU A 105 -3.39 -0.15 0.37
CA GLU A 105 -4.42 0.45 -0.47
C GLU A 105 -4.78 -0.42 -1.68
N VAL A 106 -3.76 -0.84 -2.43
CA VAL A 106 -3.96 -1.60 -3.67
C VAL A 106 -4.19 -3.10 -3.46
N CYS A 107 -4.09 -3.60 -2.23
CA CYS A 107 -4.27 -5.01 -1.95
C CYS A 107 -5.75 -5.41 -2.10
N PRO A 108 -6.10 -6.31 -3.04
CA PRO A 108 -7.48 -6.70 -3.28
C PRO A 108 -8.03 -7.65 -2.20
N THR A 109 -7.14 -8.27 -1.44
CA THR A 109 -7.47 -9.22 -0.36
C THR A 109 -6.94 -8.71 0.98
N GLY A 110 -7.04 -9.49 2.02
CA GLY A 110 -6.53 -9.15 3.35
C GLY A 110 -5.05 -9.48 3.59
N THR A 111 -4.24 -9.63 2.53
CA THR A 111 -2.82 -9.98 2.64
C THR A 111 -2.00 -8.91 3.31
N ILE A 112 -2.11 -7.67 2.83
CA ILE A 112 -1.50 -6.50 3.44
C ILE A 112 -2.64 -5.62 3.94
N ARG A 113 -2.65 -5.37 5.23
CA ARG A 113 -3.67 -4.55 5.89
C ARG A 113 -3.05 -3.72 6.99
N ASP A 114 -3.71 -2.66 7.37
CA ASP A 114 -3.37 -1.85 8.53
C ASP A 114 -3.68 -2.59 9.83
N LYS A 115 -2.89 -2.34 10.87
CA LYS A 115 -3.10 -2.93 12.20
C LYS A 115 -4.35 -2.40 12.91
N VAL A 116 -4.70 -1.16 12.66
CA VAL A 116 -5.72 -0.40 13.42
C VAL A 116 -7.08 -0.40 12.70
N GLN A 117 -7.22 -1.13 11.59
CA GLN A 117 -8.44 -1.11 10.77
C GLN A 117 -8.96 0.31 10.48
N LEU A 118 -8.06 1.17 10.01
CA LEU A 118 -8.35 2.56 9.68
C LEU A 118 -9.48 2.71 8.65
N LEU A 119 -9.67 1.69 7.81
CA LEU A 119 -10.72 1.68 6.80
C LEU A 119 -12.06 1.29 7.43
N SER A 120 -12.77 2.27 7.95
CA SER A 120 -14.16 2.11 8.39
C SER A 120 -15.12 1.96 7.21
N ALA A 121 -16.33 1.46 7.48
CA ALA A 121 -17.39 1.37 6.48
C ALA A 121 -17.67 2.76 5.89
N GLY A 122 -17.59 2.86 4.57
CA GLY A 122 -17.81 4.13 3.84
C GLY A 122 -16.58 5.02 3.62
N ALA A 123 -15.45 4.75 4.28
CA ALA A 123 -14.21 5.49 4.04
C ALA A 123 -13.57 5.07 2.70
N LYS A 124 -13.08 6.03 1.93
CA LYS A 124 -12.32 5.75 0.71
C LYS A 124 -10.91 5.32 1.05
N LYS A 125 -10.42 4.26 0.39
CA LYS A 125 -9.06 3.75 0.60
C LYS A 125 -7.98 4.82 0.40
N GLU A 126 -8.17 5.69 -0.57
CA GLU A 126 -7.25 6.77 -0.93
C GLU A 126 -7.05 7.76 0.22
N ASP A 127 -8.12 8.08 0.94
CA ASP A 127 -8.08 9.04 2.05
C ASP A 127 -7.34 8.49 3.27
N VAL A 128 -7.40 7.18 3.46
CA VAL A 128 -6.84 6.50 4.64
C VAL A 128 -5.39 6.08 4.43
N TYR A 129 -5.06 5.53 3.26
CA TYR A 129 -3.75 4.91 3.03
C TYR A 129 -2.70 5.82 2.40
N VAL A 130 -3.08 6.94 1.82
CA VAL A 130 -2.13 7.94 1.31
C VAL A 130 -2.49 9.32 1.86
N PRO A 131 -2.44 9.49 3.19
CA PRO A 131 -2.99 10.67 3.85
C PRO A 131 -2.31 11.97 3.43
N CYS A 132 -1.04 11.94 3.03
CA CYS A 132 -0.35 13.13 2.52
C CYS A 132 -0.98 13.67 1.22
N LYS A 133 -1.54 12.80 0.37
CA LYS A 133 -2.30 13.21 -0.82
C LYS A 133 -3.70 13.67 -0.46
N ALA A 134 -4.36 12.96 0.44
CA ALA A 134 -5.72 13.28 0.87
C ALA A 134 -5.79 14.61 1.64
N ALA A 135 -4.83 14.85 2.53
CA ALA A 135 -4.74 16.08 3.33
C ALA A 135 -4.33 17.32 2.50
N CYS A 136 -3.68 17.12 1.35
CA CYS A 136 -3.30 18.23 0.48
C CYS A 136 -4.55 18.88 -0.14
N PRO A 137 -4.80 20.19 0.03
CA PRO A 137 -5.97 20.86 -0.56
C PRO A 137 -6.04 20.75 -2.09
N ALA A 138 -4.87 20.66 -2.74
CA ALA A 138 -4.77 20.46 -4.19
C ALA A 138 -4.73 18.96 -4.59
N HIS A 139 -4.76 18.03 -3.64
CA HIS A 139 -4.61 16.59 -3.88
C HIS A 139 -3.39 16.22 -4.73
N THR A 140 -2.28 16.95 -4.54
CA THR A 140 -1.02 16.71 -5.24
C THR A 140 -0.48 15.31 -4.90
N ASP A 141 0.01 14.59 -5.90
CA ASP A 141 0.63 13.27 -5.66
C ASP A 141 2.05 13.42 -5.06
N VAL A 142 2.07 13.73 -3.76
CA VAL A 142 3.30 13.97 -3.00
C VAL A 142 4.31 12.84 -3.14
N PRO A 143 3.95 11.55 -2.96
CA PRO A 143 4.93 10.46 -3.11
C PRO A 143 5.52 10.35 -4.51
N ARG A 144 4.78 10.76 -5.55
CA ARG A 144 5.23 10.69 -6.94
C ARG A 144 6.28 11.77 -7.24
N TYR A 145 6.05 13.02 -6.87
CA TYR A 145 7.06 14.05 -7.14
C TYR A 145 8.30 13.87 -6.27
N ILE A 146 8.17 13.44 -5.01
CA ILE A 146 9.33 13.13 -4.14
C ILE A 146 10.19 12.01 -4.75
N ARG A 147 9.57 11.00 -5.37
CA ARG A 147 10.32 9.98 -6.09
C ARG A 147 11.18 10.59 -7.20
N TYR A 148 10.61 11.44 -8.03
CA TYR A 148 11.35 12.09 -9.10
C TYR A 148 12.48 12.99 -8.58
N VAL A 149 12.24 13.71 -7.49
CA VAL A 149 13.30 14.48 -6.79
C VAL A 149 14.45 13.56 -6.36
N LYS A 150 14.14 12.40 -5.75
CA LYS A 150 15.17 11.41 -5.37
C LYS A 150 15.95 10.87 -6.57
N GLU A 151 15.30 10.72 -7.73
CA GLU A 151 15.91 10.26 -8.97
C GLU A 151 16.67 11.38 -9.71
N GLY A 152 16.70 12.61 -9.20
CA GLY A 152 17.30 13.79 -9.86
C GLY A 152 16.50 14.33 -11.05
N LYS A 153 15.26 13.85 -11.24
CA LYS A 153 14.35 14.23 -12.34
C LYS A 153 13.48 15.41 -11.92
N PHE A 154 14.08 16.59 -11.83
CA PHE A 154 13.40 17.77 -11.29
C PHE A 154 12.29 18.31 -12.21
N ASP A 155 12.46 18.20 -13.52
CA ASP A 155 11.45 18.66 -14.48
C ASP A 155 10.19 17.79 -14.40
N GLU A 156 10.34 16.47 -14.29
CA GLU A 156 9.23 15.53 -14.10
C GLU A 156 8.56 15.75 -12.74
N ALA A 157 9.33 16.03 -11.70
CA ALA A 157 8.78 16.37 -10.39
C ALA A 157 7.93 17.65 -10.46
N ALA A 158 8.43 18.67 -11.13
CA ALA A 158 7.71 19.92 -11.36
C ALA A 158 6.45 19.71 -12.21
N ALA A 159 6.49 18.84 -13.21
CA ALA A 159 5.34 18.48 -14.03
C ALA A 159 4.23 17.84 -13.18
N VAL A 160 4.57 16.89 -12.30
CA VAL A 160 3.61 16.28 -11.37
C VAL A 160 2.92 17.32 -10.48
N VAL A 161 3.69 18.27 -9.94
CA VAL A 161 3.10 19.34 -9.12
C VAL A 161 2.15 20.20 -9.95
N ARG A 162 2.55 20.55 -11.19
CA ARG A 162 1.74 21.36 -12.10
C ARG A 162 0.44 20.71 -12.56
N GLU A 163 0.31 19.38 -12.47
CA GLU A 163 -0.97 18.71 -12.76
C GLU A 163 -2.12 19.23 -11.89
N LYS A 164 -1.82 19.73 -10.69
CA LYS A 164 -2.81 20.15 -9.69
C LYS A 164 -2.61 21.60 -9.20
N VAL A 165 -1.41 22.14 -9.34
CA VAL A 165 -1.02 23.43 -8.78
C VAL A 165 -0.57 24.35 -9.92
N PRO A 166 -1.41 25.30 -10.35
CA PRO A 166 -1.10 26.15 -11.53
C PRO A 166 0.06 27.09 -11.30
N PHE A 167 0.31 27.54 -10.06
CA PHE A 167 1.38 28.45 -9.71
C PHE A 167 2.29 27.85 -8.61
N PRO A 168 3.07 26.78 -8.92
CA PRO A 168 3.78 26.01 -7.91
C PRO A 168 4.81 26.84 -7.14
N LYS A 169 5.47 27.82 -7.78
CA LYS A 169 6.45 28.69 -7.14
C LYS A 169 5.79 29.58 -6.07
N ALA A 170 4.70 30.26 -6.40
CA ALA A 170 4.01 31.13 -5.45
C ALA A 170 3.35 30.33 -4.32
N LEU A 171 2.65 29.24 -4.67
CA LEU A 171 1.97 28.41 -3.69
C LEU A 171 2.96 27.63 -2.78
N GLY A 172 4.15 27.31 -3.26
CA GLY A 172 5.20 26.71 -2.45
C GLY A 172 5.68 27.59 -1.30
N TYR A 173 5.66 28.92 -1.47
CA TYR A 173 6.02 29.85 -0.40
C TYR A 173 4.98 29.99 0.72
N ILE A 174 3.72 29.76 0.40
CA ILE A 174 2.61 29.88 1.37
C ILE A 174 2.09 28.53 1.83
N CYS A 175 2.66 27.44 1.37
CA CYS A 175 2.24 26.09 1.72
C CYS A 175 2.50 25.81 3.21
N SER A 176 1.46 25.39 3.93
CA SER A 176 1.55 25.00 5.34
C SER A 176 2.03 23.58 5.59
N HIS A 177 2.46 22.87 4.55
CA HIS A 177 3.03 21.52 4.59
C HIS A 177 2.15 20.48 5.30
N VAL A 178 0.83 20.56 5.12
CA VAL A 178 -0.13 19.61 5.72
C VAL A 178 0.16 18.16 5.37
N CYS A 179 0.82 17.90 4.25
CA CYS A 179 1.26 16.57 3.85
C CYS A 179 2.32 15.98 4.80
N GLU A 180 3.21 16.81 5.36
CA GLU A 180 4.22 16.39 6.32
C GLU A 180 3.58 16.08 7.68
N MET A 181 2.65 16.92 8.13
CA MET A 181 1.91 16.69 9.38
C MET A 181 1.09 15.39 9.35
N ASN A 182 0.54 15.05 8.19
CA ASN A 182 -0.24 13.82 7.99
C ASN A 182 0.57 12.64 7.46
N CYS A 183 1.89 12.72 7.48
CA CYS A 183 2.74 11.64 6.98
C CYS A 183 2.72 10.44 7.92
N LYS A 184 2.37 9.26 7.40
CA LYS A 184 2.38 7.99 8.17
C LYS A 184 3.77 7.64 8.74
N ARG A 185 4.82 8.18 8.16
CA ARG A 185 6.17 7.96 8.66
C ARG A 185 6.41 8.62 10.03
N ASN A 186 5.66 9.66 10.37
CA ASN A 186 5.70 10.27 11.70
C ASN A 186 5.34 9.27 12.81
N GLU A 187 4.45 8.30 12.52
CA GLU A 187 4.06 7.24 13.46
C GLU A 187 5.17 6.19 13.67
N VAL A 188 6.20 6.20 12.83
CA VAL A 188 7.29 5.20 12.85
C VAL A 188 8.59 5.76 13.42
N ASN A 189 9.04 6.92 12.94
CA ASN A 189 10.33 7.50 13.29
C ASN A 189 10.34 9.04 13.32
N GLU A 190 9.17 9.68 13.38
CA GLU A 190 9.01 11.14 13.44
C GLU A 190 9.69 11.91 12.30
N GLN A 191 9.94 11.23 11.18
CA GLN A 191 10.60 11.81 10.00
C GLN A 191 9.66 11.76 8.81
N PRO A 192 8.89 12.83 8.51
CA PRO A 192 8.08 12.90 7.30
C PRO A 192 8.96 12.79 6.04
N MET A 193 8.32 12.45 4.91
CA MET A 193 9.03 12.40 3.62
C MET A 193 9.28 13.80 3.07
#